data_b71b4d0187e0a05e5bae2f47fb020eb9
#
_entry.id   b71b4d0187e0a05e5bae2f47fb020eb9
#
_cell.length_a   1.000
_cell.length_b   1.000
_cell.length_c   1.000
_cell.angle_alpha   90.00
_cell.angle_beta   90.00
_cell.angle_gamma   90.00
#
_symmetry.space_group_name_H-M   'P 1'
#
loop_
_entity.id
_entity.type
_entity.pdbx_description
1 polymer ?
#
loop_
_entity_poly.entity_id
_entity_poly.type
_entity_poly.pdbx_seq_one_letter_code
_entity_poly.pdbx_strand_id
1 'polypeptide(L)'
;TQAFDCSTDALWALVSAPGNLNDAHPFCETNEALVWDGETHRDRLVYLNGRTYVRVFQTWNPGKGYTLLIGEEGGPQSYVVWTIQATETGSSLTITVHPYLLANWPKLLSFLPYRLWIVPKMRRYLRSVTAGFAHVATTGEPVPRNHFGRHSWFS
;
A
#
# COMPACT_ATOMS: atom_id res chain seq x y z
N THR A 1 9.57 -2.95 5.04
CA THR A 1 9.71 -1.92 6.07
C THR A 1 10.54 -0.77 5.52
N GLN A 2 10.12 0.47 5.84
CA GLN A 2 10.78 1.72 5.52
C GLN A 2 10.87 2.56 6.80
N ALA A 3 12.05 3.15 7.07
CA ALA A 3 12.26 4.08 8.18
C ALA A 3 11.91 5.52 7.76
N PHE A 4 11.50 6.33 8.73
CA PHE A 4 11.11 7.74 8.58
C PHE A 4 11.68 8.56 9.73
N ASP A 5 12.19 9.75 9.44
CA ASP A 5 12.73 10.70 10.42
C ASP A 5 11.62 11.59 11.01
N CYS A 6 10.44 11.05 11.22
CA CYS A 6 9.29 11.73 11.80
C CYS A 6 8.61 10.86 12.87
N SER A 7 7.79 11.48 13.71
CA SER A 7 7.05 10.78 14.76
C SER A 7 6.02 9.80 14.20
N THR A 8 5.58 8.84 15.00
CA THR A 8 4.48 7.94 14.66
C THR A 8 3.20 8.68 14.34
N ASP A 9 2.92 9.79 15.01
CA ASP A 9 1.72 10.60 14.77
C ASP A 9 1.79 11.33 13.42
N ALA A 10 2.95 11.89 13.06
CA ALA A 10 3.15 12.52 11.75
C ALA A 10 3.06 11.47 10.62
N LEU A 11 3.66 10.30 10.81
CA LEU A 11 3.55 9.21 9.85
C LEU A 11 2.11 8.70 9.74
N TRP A 12 1.40 8.58 10.88
CA TRP A 12 -0.02 8.22 10.88
C TRP A 12 -0.86 9.22 10.10
N ALA A 13 -0.69 10.52 10.35
CA ALA A 13 -1.40 11.57 9.62
C ALA A 13 -1.20 11.44 8.10
N LEU A 14 0.02 11.11 7.64
CA LEU A 14 0.33 10.89 6.23
C LEU A 14 -0.36 9.65 5.66
N VAL A 15 -0.27 8.49 6.34
CA VAL A 15 -0.79 7.23 5.79
C VAL A 15 -2.30 7.05 5.97
N SER A 16 -2.92 7.84 6.86
CA SER A 16 -4.35 7.77 7.15
C SER A 16 -5.19 8.87 6.48
N ALA A 17 -4.56 9.82 5.80
CA ALA A 17 -5.28 10.88 5.09
C ALA A 17 -6.13 10.31 3.93
N PRO A 18 -7.37 10.81 3.72
CA PRO A 18 -8.17 10.43 2.56
C PRO A 18 -7.44 10.83 1.27
N GLY A 19 -7.40 9.92 0.29
CA GLY A 19 -6.74 10.19 -0.99
C GLY A 19 -5.20 10.26 -0.93
N ASN A 20 -4.58 9.80 0.16
CA ASN A 20 -3.14 9.88 0.39
C ASN A 20 -2.26 9.21 -0.69
N LEU A 21 -2.82 8.28 -1.45
CA LEU A 21 -2.09 7.62 -2.52
C LEU A 21 -1.91 8.52 -3.74
N ASN A 22 -2.67 9.60 -3.90
CA ASN A 22 -2.45 10.57 -4.98
C ASN A 22 -1.05 11.18 -4.89
N ASP A 23 -0.60 11.47 -3.67
CA ASP A 23 0.68 12.12 -3.42
C ASP A 23 1.81 11.10 -3.18
N ALA A 24 1.52 10.00 -2.50
CA ALA A 24 2.55 9.10 -1.99
C ALA A 24 2.75 7.81 -2.81
N HIS A 25 1.88 7.50 -3.79
CA HIS A 25 1.96 6.22 -4.50
C HIS A 25 2.43 6.39 -5.96
N PRO A 26 3.65 5.99 -6.32
CA PRO A 26 4.26 6.28 -7.63
C PRO A 26 3.56 5.64 -8.84
N PHE A 27 2.65 4.70 -8.61
CA PHE A 27 1.85 4.02 -9.64
C PHE A 27 0.36 4.40 -9.57
N CYS A 28 -0.02 5.39 -8.76
CA CYS A 28 -1.37 5.88 -8.64
C CYS A 28 -1.69 6.86 -9.76
N GLU A 29 -2.79 6.64 -10.47
CA GLU A 29 -3.40 7.63 -11.34
C GLU A 29 -4.36 8.51 -10.56
N THR A 30 -5.27 7.87 -9.79
CA THR A 30 -6.19 8.55 -8.87
C THR A 30 -6.51 7.67 -7.67
N ASN A 31 -6.66 8.31 -6.50
CA ASN A 31 -7.18 7.68 -5.29
C ASN A 31 -8.32 8.54 -4.73
N GLU A 32 -9.52 8.00 -4.72
CA GLU A 32 -10.75 8.66 -4.33
C GLU A 32 -11.31 8.02 -3.06
N ALA A 33 -11.48 8.81 -2.00
CA ALA A 33 -12.19 8.36 -0.79
C ALA A 33 -13.69 8.22 -1.10
N LEU A 34 -14.22 7.00 -1.03
CA LEU A 34 -15.64 6.70 -1.25
C LEU A 34 -16.45 6.84 0.05
N VAL A 35 -15.88 6.37 1.15
CA VAL A 35 -16.40 6.52 2.51
C VAL A 35 -15.21 6.79 3.41
N TRP A 36 -15.28 7.85 4.22
CA TRP A 36 -14.20 8.23 5.13
C TRP A 36 -14.78 8.91 6.35
N ASP A 37 -15.54 8.15 7.13
CA ASP A 37 -16.24 8.62 8.31
C ASP A 37 -16.00 7.68 9.49
N GLY A 38 -15.70 8.27 10.65
CA GLY A 38 -15.62 7.57 11.92
C GLY A 38 -14.89 6.23 11.86
N GLU A 39 -15.65 5.14 11.79
CA GLU A 39 -15.13 3.77 11.84
C GLU A 39 -15.05 3.10 10.45
N THR A 40 -15.71 3.68 9.43
CA THR A 40 -15.79 3.07 8.09
C THR A 40 -14.91 3.82 7.10
N HIS A 41 -13.96 3.10 6.51
CA HIS A 41 -13.08 3.65 5.49
C HIS A 41 -13.10 2.77 4.25
N ARG A 42 -13.32 3.39 3.11
CA ARG A 42 -13.31 2.75 1.79
C ARG A 42 -12.84 3.74 0.75
N ASP A 43 -11.95 3.33 -0.13
CA ASP A 43 -11.53 4.15 -1.26
C ASP A 43 -11.37 3.33 -2.55
N ARG A 44 -11.24 4.07 -3.65
CA ARG A 44 -10.95 3.55 -4.98
C ARG A 44 -9.56 3.99 -5.39
N LEU A 45 -8.76 3.05 -5.84
CA LEU A 45 -7.42 3.26 -6.40
C LEU A 45 -7.42 2.88 -7.88
N VAL A 46 -7.09 3.84 -8.74
CA VAL A 46 -6.82 3.61 -10.15
C VAL A 46 -5.32 3.68 -10.37
N TYR A 47 -4.76 2.62 -10.95
CA TYR A 47 -3.34 2.55 -11.29
C TYR A 47 -3.06 3.18 -12.66
N LEU A 48 -1.80 3.53 -12.94
CA LEU A 48 -1.37 4.16 -14.21
C LEU A 48 -1.71 3.34 -15.46
N ASN A 49 -1.85 2.01 -15.34
CA ASN A 49 -2.29 1.12 -16.43
C ASN A 49 -3.82 0.99 -16.55
N GLY A 50 -4.59 1.80 -15.81
CA GLY A 50 -6.05 1.80 -15.80
C GLY A 50 -6.71 0.75 -14.92
N ARG A 51 -5.94 -0.15 -14.29
CA ARG A 51 -6.50 -1.13 -13.36
C ARG A 51 -7.08 -0.44 -12.15
N THR A 52 -8.30 -0.81 -11.78
CA THR A 52 -9.06 -0.20 -10.68
C THR A 52 -9.25 -1.20 -9.55
N TYR A 53 -8.83 -0.82 -8.35
CA TYR A 53 -9.03 -1.60 -7.13
C TYR A 53 -9.83 -0.79 -6.12
N VAL A 54 -10.59 -1.49 -5.30
CA VAL A 54 -11.24 -0.94 -4.10
C VAL A 54 -10.46 -1.42 -2.89
N ARG A 55 -10.19 -0.48 -1.96
CA ARG A 55 -9.64 -0.79 -0.64
C ARG A 55 -10.77 -0.68 0.38
N VAL A 56 -11.00 -1.73 1.15
CA VAL A 56 -12.00 -1.78 2.24
C VAL A 56 -11.24 -2.02 3.53
N PHE A 57 -11.18 -1.02 4.39
CA PHE A 57 -10.45 -1.09 5.64
C PHE A 57 -11.20 -1.96 6.64
N GLN A 58 -10.49 -2.86 7.31
CA GLN A 58 -11.05 -3.86 8.23
C GLN A 58 -10.78 -3.48 9.69
N THR A 59 -9.59 -2.94 9.98
CA THR A 59 -9.23 -2.40 11.27
C THR A 59 -8.60 -1.03 11.08
N TRP A 60 -8.80 -0.15 12.07
CA TRP A 60 -8.28 1.21 12.05
C TRP A 60 -7.79 1.56 13.45
N ASN A 61 -6.47 1.58 13.64
CA ASN A 61 -5.82 1.81 14.92
C ASN A 61 -4.94 3.07 14.84
N PRO A 62 -5.45 4.23 15.27
CA PRO A 62 -4.70 5.49 15.21
C PRO A 62 -3.30 5.40 15.78
N GLY A 63 -2.31 5.90 15.05
CA GLY A 63 -0.89 5.87 15.41
C GLY A 63 -0.20 4.51 15.30
N LYS A 64 -0.93 3.42 15.05
CA LYS A 64 -0.39 2.05 14.97
C LYS A 64 -0.52 1.40 13.60
N GLY A 65 -1.53 1.81 12.82
CA GLY A 65 -1.77 1.27 11.48
C GLY A 65 -3.17 0.74 11.27
N TYR A 66 -3.37 0.02 10.17
CA TYR A 66 -4.66 -0.53 9.76
C TYR A 66 -4.49 -1.81 8.95
N THR A 67 -5.59 -2.53 8.79
CA THR A 67 -5.68 -3.66 7.86
C THR A 67 -6.77 -3.39 6.83
N LEU A 68 -6.60 -3.92 5.63
CA LEU A 68 -7.58 -3.74 4.56
C LEU A 68 -7.62 -4.93 3.60
N LEU A 69 -8.73 -5.05 2.90
CA LEU A 69 -8.89 -5.87 1.72
C LEU A 69 -8.72 -5.00 0.47
N ILE A 70 -7.98 -5.48 -0.54
CA ILE A 70 -7.75 -4.78 -1.80
C ILE A 70 -7.90 -5.71 -2.99
N GLY A 71 -8.66 -5.29 -4.00
CA GLY A 71 -8.88 -6.03 -5.23
C GLY A 71 -9.90 -5.35 -6.13
N GLU A 72 -10.21 -5.99 -7.25
CA GLU A 72 -11.31 -5.54 -8.12
C GLU A 72 -12.64 -5.68 -7.39
N GLU A 73 -13.56 -4.75 -7.64
CA GLU A 73 -14.89 -4.77 -6.99
C GLU A 73 -15.65 -6.05 -7.37
N GLY A 74 -16.11 -6.79 -6.37
CA GLY A 74 -16.77 -8.10 -6.56
C GLY A 74 -15.83 -9.24 -6.94
N GLY A 75 -14.52 -8.98 -7.05
CA GLY A 75 -13.50 -9.97 -7.38
C GLY A 75 -12.72 -10.48 -6.15
N PRO A 76 -11.71 -11.34 -6.40
CA PRO A 76 -10.82 -11.80 -5.35
C PRO A 76 -10.01 -10.64 -4.75
N GLN A 77 -9.81 -10.66 -3.43
CA GLN A 77 -9.14 -9.61 -2.69
C GLN A 77 -7.91 -10.12 -1.94
N SER A 78 -6.87 -9.31 -1.91
CA SER A 78 -5.68 -9.50 -1.09
C SER A 78 -5.89 -8.86 0.27
N TYR A 79 -5.41 -9.51 1.34
CA TYR A 79 -5.38 -8.92 2.67
C TYR A 79 -4.06 -8.19 2.88
N VAL A 80 -4.12 -6.96 3.37
CA VAL A 80 -2.95 -6.11 3.56
C VAL A 80 -2.93 -5.55 4.97
N VAL A 81 -1.76 -5.58 5.59
CA VAL A 81 -1.49 -5.06 6.93
C VAL A 81 -0.49 -3.91 6.82
N TRP A 82 -0.84 -2.77 7.38
CA TRP A 82 0.03 -1.61 7.54
C TRP A 82 0.32 -1.42 9.03
N THR A 83 1.59 -1.41 9.40
CA THR A 83 2.01 -1.28 10.79
C THR A 83 3.00 -0.13 10.94
N ILE A 84 2.73 0.76 11.89
CA ILE A 84 3.62 1.85 12.30
C ILE A 84 4.24 1.49 13.64
N GLN A 85 5.54 1.70 13.77
CA GLN A 85 6.28 1.49 15.01
C GLN A 85 7.23 2.66 15.25
N ALA A 86 7.39 3.04 16.51
CA ALA A 86 8.45 3.98 16.91
C ALA A 86 9.82 3.32 16.75
N THR A 87 10.81 4.12 16.40
CA THR A 87 12.23 3.73 16.35
C THR A 87 13.05 4.70 17.21
N GLU A 88 14.33 4.43 17.40
CA GLU A 88 15.22 5.33 18.16
C GLU A 88 15.33 6.73 17.55
N THR A 89 15.20 6.85 16.24
CA THR A 89 15.38 8.11 15.50
C THR A 89 14.11 8.66 14.84
N GLY A 90 12.97 8.00 15.05
CA GLY A 90 11.71 8.42 14.40
C GLY A 90 10.67 7.32 14.40
N SER A 91 10.26 6.89 13.21
CA SER A 91 9.25 5.82 13.05
C SER A 91 9.56 4.89 11.87
N SER A 92 8.81 3.82 11.76
CA SER A 92 8.89 2.92 10.62
C SER A 92 7.50 2.49 10.16
N LEU A 93 7.35 2.30 8.84
CA LEU A 93 6.16 1.73 8.20
C LEU A 93 6.51 0.36 7.63
N THR A 94 5.75 -0.65 8.03
CA THR A 94 5.79 -1.99 7.44
C THR A 94 4.49 -2.28 6.72
N ILE A 95 4.58 -2.68 5.43
CA ILE A 95 3.43 -3.12 4.65
C ILE A 95 3.61 -4.62 4.36
N THR A 96 2.66 -5.42 4.82
CA THR A 96 2.62 -6.86 4.55
C THR A 96 1.40 -7.17 3.69
N VAL A 97 1.62 -7.86 2.56
CA VAL A 97 0.57 -8.26 1.63
C VAL A 97 0.43 -9.78 1.64
N HIS A 98 -0.79 -10.24 1.86
CA HIS A 98 -1.20 -11.62 1.68
C HIS A 98 -2.01 -11.71 0.38
N PRO A 99 -1.36 -11.95 -0.77
CA PRO A 99 -2.05 -11.90 -2.06
C PRO A 99 -2.98 -13.09 -2.25
N TYR A 100 -4.13 -12.84 -2.87
CA TYR A 100 -5.06 -13.90 -3.27
C TYR A 100 -4.53 -14.77 -4.43
N LEU A 101 -3.50 -14.28 -5.13
CA LEU A 101 -2.88 -14.96 -6.27
C LEU A 101 -2.42 -16.37 -5.87
N LEU A 102 -2.88 -17.38 -6.61
CA LEU A 102 -2.62 -18.80 -6.35
C LEU A 102 -3.25 -19.37 -5.06
N ALA A 103 -4.18 -18.65 -4.42
CA ALA A 103 -4.87 -19.17 -3.23
C ALA A 103 -5.60 -20.51 -3.49
N ASN A 104 -6.10 -20.72 -4.73
CA ASN A 104 -6.82 -21.90 -5.15
C ASN A 104 -5.91 -23.00 -5.78
N TRP A 105 -4.59 -22.78 -5.82
CA TRP A 105 -3.65 -23.77 -6.36
C TRP A 105 -3.18 -24.72 -5.26
N PRO A 106 -2.94 -26.02 -5.58
CA PRO A 106 -2.31 -26.94 -4.63
C PRO A 106 -0.99 -26.35 -4.12
N LYS A 107 -0.82 -26.30 -2.79
CA LYS A 107 0.33 -25.64 -2.13
C LYS A 107 1.68 -26.09 -2.69
N LEU A 108 1.79 -27.36 -3.07
CA LEU A 108 3.01 -27.94 -3.64
C LEU A 108 3.36 -27.40 -5.04
N LEU A 109 2.35 -27.12 -5.86
CA LEU A 109 2.52 -26.62 -7.25
C LEU A 109 2.62 -25.09 -7.30
N SER A 110 2.07 -24.39 -6.32
CA SER A 110 2.08 -22.93 -6.25
C SER A 110 3.36 -22.35 -5.63
N PHE A 111 4.09 -23.13 -4.84
CA PHE A 111 5.23 -22.66 -4.04
C PHE A 111 6.37 -22.07 -4.90
N LEU A 112 6.80 -22.77 -5.93
CA LEU A 112 7.91 -22.34 -6.80
C LEU A 112 7.56 -21.10 -7.64
N PRO A 113 6.45 -21.05 -8.40
CA PRO A 113 6.05 -19.85 -9.15
C PRO A 113 5.80 -18.66 -8.23
N TYR A 114 5.17 -18.89 -7.08
CA TYR A 114 4.93 -17.84 -6.09
C TYR A 114 6.24 -17.21 -5.61
N ARG A 115 7.20 -18.04 -5.19
CA ARG A 115 8.46 -17.58 -4.62
C ARG A 115 9.38 -16.93 -5.66
N LEU A 116 9.41 -17.45 -6.90
CA LEU A 116 10.33 -17.00 -7.93
C LEU A 116 9.81 -15.80 -8.73
N TRP A 117 8.49 -15.67 -8.91
CA TRP A 117 7.92 -14.63 -9.78
C TRP A 117 7.06 -13.62 -9.06
N ILE A 118 6.18 -14.06 -8.15
CA ILE A 118 5.25 -13.15 -7.45
C ILE A 118 5.98 -12.37 -6.37
N VAL A 119 6.71 -13.04 -5.49
CA VAL A 119 7.41 -12.40 -4.36
C VAL A 119 8.40 -11.32 -4.80
N PRO A 120 9.28 -11.51 -5.80
CA PRO A 120 10.20 -10.45 -6.24
C PRO A 120 9.48 -9.23 -6.82
N LYS A 121 8.42 -9.45 -7.63
CA LYS A 121 7.61 -8.35 -8.18
C LYS A 121 6.88 -7.59 -7.08
N MET A 122 6.27 -8.30 -6.14
CA MET A 122 5.58 -7.68 -5.00
C MET A 122 6.56 -6.91 -4.10
N ARG A 123 7.75 -7.44 -3.84
CA ARG A 123 8.80 -6.72 -3.08
C ARG A 123 9.22 -5.43 -3.77
N ARG A 124 9.42 -5.47 -5.09
CA ARG A 124 9.76 -4.27 -5.87
C ARG A 124 8.63 -3.24 -5.79
N TYR A 125 7.38 -3.68 -5.96
CA TYR A 125 6.20 -2.83 -5.82
C TYR A 125 6.15 -2.16 -4.45
N LEU A 126 6.21 -2.94 -3.37
CA LEU A 126 6.13 -2.42 -2.00
C LEU A 126 7.28 -1.48 -1.65
N ARG A 127 8.50 -1.74 -2.13
CA ARG A 127 9.64 -0.82 -1.97
C ARG A 127 9.35 0.53 -2.62
N SER A 128 8.82 0.55 -3.83
CA SER A 128 8.46 1.79 -4.51
C SER A 128 7.35 2.55 -3.79
N VAL A 129 6.33 1.83 -3.29
CA VAL A 129 5.24 2.44 -2.51
C VAL A 129 5.75 3.06 -1.22
N THR A 130 6.51 2.31 -0.41
CA THR A 130 7.04 2.85 0.86
C THR A 130 8.04 3.97 0.63
N ALA A 131 8.85 3.91 -0.44
CA ALA A 131 9.75 5.00 -0.83
C ALA A 131 8.98 6.26 -1.27
N GLY A 132 7.80 6.11 -1.88
CA GLY A 132 6.93 7.24 -2.19
C GLY A 132 6.42 7.95 -0.95
N PHE A 133 5.98 7.22 0.06
CA PHE A 133 5.64 7.81 1.36
C PHE A 133 6.85 8.50 2.02
N ALA A 134 8.06 7.92 1.93
CA ALA A 134 9.27 8.55 2.44
C ALA A 134 9.61 9.84 1.68
N HIS A 135 9.41 9.87 0.35
CA HIS A 135 9.58 11.07 -0.45
C HIS A 135 8.67 12.20 0.05
N VAL A 136 7.36 11.95 0.19
CA VAL A 136 6.41 12.96 0.69
C VAL A 136 6.77 13.39 2.12
N ALA A 137 7.09 12.46 3.01
CA ALA A 137 7.47 12.78 4.38
C ALA A 137 8.71 13.68 4.49
N THR A 138 9.66 13.54 3.53
CA THR A 138 10.92 14.29 3.54
C THR A 138 10.81 15.63 2.80
N THR A 139 10.10 15.66 1.67
CA THR A 139 10.06 16.83 0.78
C THR A 139 8.80 17.68 0.93
N GLY A 140 7.70 17.09 1.41
CA GLY A 140 6.37 17.69 1.38
C GLY A 140 5.72 17.72 -0.01
N GLU A 141 6.40 17.18 -1.04
CA GLU A 141 5.95 17.21 -2.43
C GLU A 141 5.44 15.83 -2.88
N PRO A 142 4.44 15.78 -3.78
CA PRO A 142 3.97 14.53 -4.36
C PRO A 142 5.08 13.77 -5.08
N VAL A 143 5.11 12.44 -4.93
CA VAL A 143 6.07 11.60 -5.66
C VAL A 143 5.69 11.56 -7.16
N PRO A 144 6.63 11.84 -8.07
CA PRO A 144 6.36 11.75 -9.51
C PRO A 144 5.95 10.34 -9.94
N ARG A 145 5.11 10.24 -10.96
CA ARG A 145 4.68 8.96 -11.52
C ARG A 145 5.88 8.15 -12.00
N ASN A 146 5.91 6.87 -11.64
CA ASN A 146 7.03 5.95 -11.97
C ASN A 146 8.41 6.42 -11.47
N HIS A 147 8.49 7.26 -10.45
CA HIS A 147 9.74 7.85 -9.93
C HIS A 147 10.84 6.80 -9.66
N PHE A 148 10.47 5.66 -9.11
CA PHE A 148 11.39 4.55 -8.81
C PHE A 148 11.44 3.49 -9.94
N GLY A 149 11.05 3.88 -11.16
CA GLY A 149 10.95 3.01 -12.33
C GLY A 149 9.58 2.36 -12.49
N ARG A 150 9.30 1.93 -13.73
CA ARG A 150 8.00 1.31 -14.11
C ARG A 150 7.82 -0.06 -13.48
N HIS A 151 6.57 -0.42 -13.18
CA HIS A 151 6.20 -1.72 -12.64
C HIS A 151 5.26 -2.45 -13.61
N SER A 152 5.62 -3.68 -14.02
CA SER A 152 4.90 -4.43 -15.06
C SER A 152 3.43 -4.74 -14.76
N TRP A 153 2.98 -4.60 -13.52
CA TRP A 153 1.59 -4.84 -13.13
C TRP A 153 0.76 -3.58 -12.94
N PHE A 154 1.39 -2.41 -12.75
CA PHE A 154 0.71 -1.21 -12.27
C PHE A 154 1.09 0.08 -13.01
N SER A 155 2.02 0.01 -14.00
CA SER A 155 2.44 1.18 -14.81
C SER A 155 1.94 1.10 -16.23
#